data_48d250e707c79a30b0ac267a7a7e632a
#
_entry.id   48d250e707c79a30b0ac267a7a7e632a
#
_cell.length_a   1.000
_cell.length_b   1.000
_cell.length_c   1.000
_cell.angle_alpha   90.00
_cell.angle_beta   90.00
_cell.angle_gamma   90.00
#
_symmetry.space_group_name_H-M   'P 1'
#
loop_
_entity.id
_entity.type
_entity.pdbx_description
1 polymer ?
#
loop_
_entity_poly.entity_id
_entity_poly.type
_entity_poly.pdbx_seq_one_letter_code
_entity_poly.pdbx_strand_id
1 'polypeptide(L)'
;MIPSATTTPTAAVRTGPVWPVLIAISACHMINDGLQSLLSAIYPLLRDEFTLSYAQIGWMTFAFQVTASLLQPVVGIVTDRHPMPKSLALGMLSSFAGVLTLAQADSYPMLLAGAMLIGLGSSLLQHRKSTS
;
A
#
# COMPACT_ATOMS: atom_id res chain seq x y z
N MET A 1 45.82 -34.80 -26.07
CA MET A 1 45.60 -34.48 -24.65
C MET A 1 44.51 -33.37 -24.60
N ILE A 2 43.23 -33.76 -24.36
CA ILE A 2 42.10 -32.84 -24.39
C ILE A 2 41.85 -32.41 -22.92
N PRO A 3 41.88 -31.12 -22.56
CA PRO A 3 41.59 -30.71 -21.20
C PRO A 3 40.10 -30.94 -20.87
N SER A 4 39.87 -31.71 -19.82
CA SER A 4 38.53 -31.97 -19.28
C SER A 4 37.89 -30.65 -18.84
N ALA A 5 36.76 -30.29 -19.47
CA ALA A 5 35.93 -29.17 -19.05
C ALA A 5 35.34 -29.49 -17.68
N THR A 6 35.80 -28.76 -16.68
CA THR A 6 35.23 -28.81 -15.33
C THR A 6 33.89 -28.12 -15.37
N THR A 7 32.82 -28.88 -15.44
CA THR A 7 31.45 -28.34 -15.30
C THR A 7 31.24 -27.93 -13.85
N THR A 8 31.26 -26.63 -13.61
CA THR A 8 30.83 -26.05 -12.33
C THR A 8 29.37 -26.41 -12.11
N PRO A 9 28.98 -27.02 -10.99
CA PRO A 9 27.57 -27.32 -10.75
C PRO A 9 26.81 -25.99 -10.61
N THR A 10 25.96 -25.73 -11.59
CA THR A 10 24.99 -24.61 -11.50
C THR A 10 24.10 -24.87 -10.29
N ALA A 11 24.22 -24.05 -9.26
CA ALA A 11 23.37 -24.15 -8.10
C ALA A 11 21.89 -24.10 -8.58
N ALA A 12 21.15 -25.15 -8.33
CA ALA A 12 19.74 -25.23 -8.68
C ALA A 12 19.00 -24.10 -7.97
N VAL A 13 18.53 -23.13 -8.73
CA VAL A 13 17.64 -22.09 -8.24
C VAL A 13 16.39 -22.80 -7.71
N ARG A 14 16.15 -22.70 -6.41
CA ARG A 14 14.94 -23.28 -5.78
C ARG A 14 13.74 -22.52 -6.31
N THR A 15 13.07 -23.04 -7.32
CA THR A 15 11.87 -22.49 -7.96
C THR A 15 10.57 -22.87 -7.25
N GLY A 16 10.61 -23.10 -5.93
CA GLY A 16 9.42 -23.39 -5.14
C GLY A 16 8.80 -22.14 -4.53
N PRO A 17 7.47 -22.11 -4.34
CA PRO A 17 6.82 -20.99 -3.68
C PRO A 17 7.33 -20.84 -2.25
N VAL A 18 7.76 -19.63 -1.89
CA VAL A 18 8.22 -19.32 -0.53
C VAL A 18 6.99 -18.99 0.33
N TRP A 19 6.35 -20.02 0.85
CA TRP A 19 5.09 -19.93 1.61
C TRP A 19 5.08 -18.86 2.70
N PRO A 20 6.12 -18.69 3.54
CA PRO A 20 6.11 -17.64 4.57
C PRO A 20 6.02 -16.25 3.97
N VAL A 21 6.68 -16.00 2.83
CA VAL A 21 6.64 -14.71 2.15
C VAL A 21 5.26 -14.47 1.55
N LEU A 22 4.66 -15.47 0.93
CA LEU A 22 3.31 -15.37 0.37
C LEU A 22 2.27 -15.10 1.45
N ILE A 23 2.33 -15.80 2.58
CA ILE A 23 1.43 -15.60 3.71
C ILE A 23 1.60 -14.19 4.29
N ALA A 24 2.83 -13.73 4.50
CA ALA A 24 3.10 -12.38 4.99
C ALA A 24 2.55 -11.29 4.06
N ILE A 25 2.78 -11.43 2.74
CA ILE A 25 2.25 -10.49 1.75
C ILE A 25 0.72 -10.50 1.73
N SER A 26 0.10 -11.69 1.75
CA SER A 26 -1.36 -11.82 1.78
C SER A 26 -1.97 -11.20 3.03
N ALA A 27 -1.36 -11.41 4.20
CA ALA A 27 -1.80 -10.80 5.45
C ALA A 27 -1.71 -9.27 5.40
N CYS A 28 -0.61 -8.72 4.89
CA CYS A 28 -0.46 -7.28 4.72
C CYS A 28 -1.50 -6.70 3.76
N HIS A 29 -1.80 -7.38 2.65
CA HIS A 29 -2.85 -6.95 1.74
C HIS A 29 -4.23 -6.99 2.38
N MET A 30 -4.55 -8.06 3.10
CA MET A 30 -5.83 -8.19 3.79
C MET A 30 -6.03 -7.07 4.83
N ILE A 31 -5.00 -6.73 5.59
CA ILE A 31 -5.05 -5.63 6.55
C ILE A 31 -5.24 -4.29 5.82
N ASN A 32 -4.50 -4.06 4.74
CA ASN A 32 -4.64 -2.84 3.96
C ASN A 32 -6.03 -2.69 3.33
N ASP A 33 -6.57 -3.76 2.76
CA ASP A 33 -7.92 -3.78 2.18
C ASP A 33 -8.99 -3.57 3.27
N GLY A 34 -8.76 -4.11 4.47
CA GLY A 34 -9.59 -3.84 5.64
C GLY A 34 -9.59 -2.37 6.04
N LEU A 35 -8.42 -1.71 6.05
CA LEU A 35 -8.32 -0.27 6.35
C LEU A 35 -9.03 0.59 5.29
N GLN A 36 -8.94 0.23 4.01
CA GLN A 36 -9.67 0.92 2.94
C GLN A 36 -11.18 0.74 3.08
N SER A 37 -11.63 -0.49 3.39
CA SER A 37 -13.05 -0.78 3.63
C SER A 37 -13.57 -0.02 4.86
N LEU A 38 -12.75 0.08 5.91
CA LEU A 38 -13.08 0.86 7.10
C LEU A 38 -13.31 2.33 6.76
N LEU A 39 -12.46 2.92 5.92
CA LEU A 39 -12.63 4.31 5.48
C LEU A 39 -14.02 4.52 4.84
N SER A 40 -14.42 3.63 3.94
CA SER A 40 -15.73 3.70 3.29
C SER A 40 -16.89 3.48 4.28
N ALA A 41 -16.71 2.58 5.24
CA ALA A 41 -17.72 2.26 6.24
C ALA A 41 -17.98 3.40 7.24
N ILE A 42 -16.97 4.21 7.53
CA ILE A 42 -17.10 5.35 8.46
C ILE A 42 -17.61 6.63 7.79
N TYR A 43 -17.72 6.69 6.46
CA TYR A 43 -18.22 7.89 5.76
C TYR A 43 -19.58 8.39 6.27
N PRO A 44 -20.60 7.55 6.54
CA PRO A 44 -21.86 8.00 7.11
C PRO A 44 -21.67 8.67 8.47
N LEU A 45 -20.84 8.10 9.34
CA LEU A 45 -20.53 8.66 10.67
C LEU A 45 -19.82 10.01 10.56
N LEU A 46 -18.81 10.09 9.69
CA LEU A 46 -18.08 11.35 9.44
C LEU A 46 -19.00 12.43 8.86
N ARG A 47 -19.93 12.03 8.00
CA ARG A 47 -20.92 12.95 7.44
C ARG A 47 -21.78 13.55 8.53
N ASP A 48 -22.28 12.76 9.45
CA ASP A 48 -23.16 13.21 10.52
C ASP A 48 -22.40 14.04 11.57
N GLU A 49 -21.19 13.60 11.94
CA GLU A 49 -20.33 14.29 12.92
C GLU A 49 -19.89 15.68 12.42
N PHE A 50 -19.43 15.76 11.18
CA PHE A 50 -18.88 16.98 10.59
C PHE A 50 -19.87 17.73 9.69
N THR A 51 -21.13 17.28 9.65
CA THR A 51 -22.18 17.86 8.76
C THR A 51 -21.73 17.98 7.31
N LEU A 52 -21.02 16.95 6.80
CA LEU A 52 -20.43 16.97 5.46
C LEU A 52 -21.49 16.81 4.37
N SER A 53 -21.31 17.56 3.29
CA SER A 53 -22.07 17.34 2.06
C SER A 53 -21.62 16.06 1.33
N TYR A 54 -22.47 15.51 0.49
CA TYR A 54 -22.10 14.39 -0.38
C TYR A 54 -20.93 14.73 -1.32
N ALA A 55 -20.81 16.00 -1.73
CA ALA A 55 -19.70 16.47 -2.51
C ALA A 55 -18.36 16.38 -1.74
N GLN A 56 -18.35 16.73 -0.45
CA GLN A 56 -17.16 16.63 0.39
C GLN A 56 -16.73 15.17 0.60
N ILE A 57 -17.66 14.26 0.78
CA ILE A 57 -17.39 12.82 0.84
C ILE A 57 -16.82 12.33 -0.50
N GLY A 58 -17.41 12.78 -1.61
CA GLY A 58 -16.91 12.51 -2.95
C GLY A 58 -15.47 12.99 -3.15
N TRP A 59 -15.14 14.19 -2.66
CA TRP A 59 -13.77 14.71 -2.68
C TRP A 59 -12.79 13.89 -1.82
N MET A 60 -13.21 13.42 -0.65
CA MET A 60 -12.40 12.52 0.18
C MET A 60 -12.09 11.20 -0.56
N THR A 61 -13.11 10.59 -1.16
CA THR A 61 -12.94 9.37 -1.95
C THR A 61 -12.04 9.62 -3.16
N PHE A 62 -12.23 10.74 -3.86
CA PHE A 62 -11.41 11.13 -5.00
C PHE A 62 -9.96 11.34 -4.59
N ALA A 63 -9.69 12.09 -3.53
CA ALA A 63 -8.34 12.33 -3.01
C ALA A 63 -7.65 11.03 -2.63
N PHE A 64 -8.35 10.12 -1.96
CA PHE A 64 -7.84 8.77 -1.65
C PHE A 64 -7.47 8.00 -2.92
N GLN A 65 -8.38 7.92 -3.89
CA GLN A 65 -8.18 7.17 -5.13
C GLN A 65 -7.06 7.76 -6.00
N VAL A 66 -7.02 9.08 -6.14
CA VAL A 66 -5.95 9.76 -6.88
C VAL A 66 -4.59 9.51 -6.23
N THR A 67 -4.51 9.64 -4.90
CA THR A 67 -3.26 9.38 -4.17
C THR A 67 -2.83 7.92 -4.32
N ALA A 68 -3.76 6.98 -4.17
CA ALA A 68 -3.48 5.56 -4.34
C ALA A 68 -3.03 5.22 -5.78
N SER A 69 -3.67 5.79 -6.80
CA SER A 69 -3.44 5.44 -8.20
C SER A 69 -2.25 6.15 -8.83
N LEU A 70 -2.10 7.46 -8.60
CA LEU A 70 -1.02 8.25 -9.20
C LEU A 70 0.35 7.95 -8.58
N LEU A 71 0.38 7.59 -7.31
CA LEU A 71 1.62 7.23 -6.65
C LEU A 71 2.13 5.83 -7.02
N GLN A 72 1.27 4.94 -7.47
CA GLN A 72 1.68 3.59 -7.91
C GLN A 72 2.80 3.62 -8.97
N PRO A 73 2.67 4.32 -10.11
CA PRO A 73 3.73 4.36 -11.10
C PRO A 73 4.98 5.10 -10.60
N VAL A 74 4.80 6.14 -9.77
CA VAL A 74 5.95 6.87 -9.17
C VAL A 74 6.73 5.96 -8.23
N VAL A 75 6.04 5.28 -7.32
CA VAL A 75 6.65 4.29 -6.41
C VAL A 75 7.31 3.18 -7.21
N GLY A 76 6.67 2.74 -8.32
CA GLY A 76 7.22 1.77 -9.25
C GLY A 76 8.60 2.17 -9.76
N ILE A 77 8.69 3.31 -10.40
CA ILE A 77 9.94 3.81 -10.97
C ILE A 77 11.04 3.98 -9.91
N VAL A 78 10.68 4.47 -8.73
CA VAL A 78 11.65 4.67 -7.63
C VAL A 78 12.14 3.34 -7.09
N THR A 79 11.25 2.36 -6.90
CA THR A 79 11.60 1.05 -6.32
C THR A 79 12.38 0.17 -7.31
N ASP A 80 12.13 0.32 -8.61
CA ASP A 80 12.89 -0.37 -9.66
C ASP A 80 14.34 0.11 -9.74
N ARG A 81 14.56 1.41 -9.48
CA ARG A 81 15.91 1.99 -9.45
C ARG A 81 16.64 1.75 -8.14
N HIS A 82 15.93 1.69 -7.04
CA HIS A 82 16.46 1.50 -5.69
C HIS A 82 15.63 0.45 -4.95
N PRO A 83 16.07 -0.83 -4.90
CA PRO A 83 15.36 -1.87 -4.18
C PRO A 83 15.15 -1.47 -2.71
N MET A 84 13.90 -1.25 -2.33
CA MET A 84 13.53 -0.81 -0.97
C MET A 84 12.87 -1.98 -0.20
N PRO A 85 13.65 -2.79 0.53
CA PRO A 85 13.08 -3.93 1.27
C PRO A 85 12.09 -3.50 2.34
N LYS A 86 12.14 -2.23 2.77
CA LYS A 86 11.29 -1.64 3.82
C LYS A 86 10.02 -0.97 3.26
N SER A 87 9.77 -1.00 1.94
CA SER A 87 8.61 -0.33 1.34
C SER A 87 7.27 -0.83 1.89
N LEU A 88 7.18 -2.13 2.20
CA LEU A 88 5.99 -2.74 2.81
C LEU A 88 5.72 -2.14 4.20
N ALA A 89 6.74 -2.04 5.03
CA ALA A 89 6.62 -1.46 6.38
C ALA A 89 6.25 0.03 6.31
N LEU A 90 6.83 0.79 5.36
CA LEU A 90 6.49 2.20 5.14
C LEU A 90 5.04 2.36 4.68
N GLY A 91 4.56 1.48 3.78
CA GLY A 91 3.17 1.48 3.33
C GLY A 91 2.18 1.22 4.48
N MET A 92 2.46 0.22 5.29
CA MET A 92 1.65 -0.10 6.49
C MET A 92 1.66 1.05 7.49
N LEU A 93 2.82 1.65 7.74
CA LEU A 93 2.98 2.78 8.67
C LEU A 93 2.20 4.01 8.17
N SER A 94 2.25 4.30 6.87
CA SER A 94 1.49 5.40 6.26
C SER A 94 -0.02 5.17 6.38
N SER A 95 -0.52 3.96 6.10
CA SER A 95 -1.93 3.63 6.26
C SER A 95 -2.38 3.74 7.71
N PHE A 96 -1.56 3.28 8.64
CA PHE A 96 -1.85 3.39 10.08
C PHE A 96 -1.86 4.85 10.55
N ALA A 97 -0.88 5.66 10.12
CA ALA A 97 -0.85 7.09 10.39
C ALA A 97 -2.09 7.81 9.82
N GLY A 98 -2.55 7.40 8.64
CA GLY A 98 -3.79 7.92 8.04
C GLY A 98 -5.02 7.62 8.89
N VAL A 99 -5.16 6.41 9.39
CA VAL A 99 -6.26 6.03 10.30
C VAL A 99 -6.21 6.83 11.60
N LEU A 100 -5.01 6.99 12.20
CA LEU A 100 -4.84 7.80 13.40
C LEU A 100 -5.20 9.29 13.15
N THR A 101 -4.84 9.81 11.98
CA THR A 101 -5.21 11.17 11.57
C THR A 101 -6.72 11.32 11.45
N LEU A 102 -7.40 10.34 10.87
CA LEU A 102 -8.87 10.32 10.82
C LEU A 102 -9.51 10.26 12.20
N ALA A 103 -8.94 9.43 13.10
CA ALA A 103 -9.46 9.27 14.45
C ALA A 103 -9.31 10.53 15.33
N GLN A 104 -8.38 11.40 14.99
CA GLN A 104 -8.10 12.65 15.69
C GLN A 104 -8.55 13.90 14.91
N ALA A 105 -9.30 13.69 13.82
CA ALA A 105 -9.68 14.79 12.96
C ALA A 105 -10.73 15.70 13.64
N ASP A 106 -10.42 16.99 13.66
CA ASP A 106 -11.32 18.05 14.15
C ASP A 106 -11.87 18.91 13.01
N SER A 107 -11.42 18.66 11.78
CA SER A 107 -11.76 19.48 10.62
C SER A 107 -11.72 18.67 9.31
N TYR A 108 -12.47 19.16 8.31
CA TYR A 108 -12.50 18.55 6.98
C TYR A 108 -11.12 18.43 6.30
N PRO A 109 -10.23 19.45 6.34
CA PRO A 109 -8.88 19.30 5.80
C PRO A 109 -8.08 18.14 6.42
N MET A 110 -8.29 17.91 7.72
CA MET A 110 -7.62 16.81 8.44
C MET A 110 -8.17 15.43 8.02
N LEU A 111 -9.48 15.34 7.80
CA LEU A 111 -10.12 14.15 7.21
C LEU A 111 -9.55 13.85 5.83
N LEU A 112 -9.38 14.88 5.00
CA LEU A 112 -8.81 14.75 3.66
C LEU A 112 -7.35 14.27 3.71
N ALA A 113 -6.56 14.84 4.60
CA ALA A 113 -5.17 14.43 4.83
C ALA A 113 -5.07 12.96 5.27
N GLY A 114 -5.93 12.52 6.18
CA GLY A 114 -6.00 11.12 6.61
C GLY A 114 -6.34 10.16 5.47
N ALA A 115 -7.31 10.51 4.64
CA ALA A 115 -7.68 9.74 3.46
C ALA A 115 -6.51 9.64 2.46
N MET A 116 -5.79 10.72 2.23
CA MET A 116 -4.59 10.73 1.36
C MET A 116 -3.45 9.87 1.92
N LEU A 117 -3.22 9.88 3.22
CA LEU A 117 -2.21 9.04 3.87
C LEU A 117 -2.53 7.55 3.74
N ILE A 118 -3.79 7.16 3.84
CA ILE A 118 -4.23 5.78 3.59
C ILE A 118 -4.00 5.42 2.11
N GLY A 119 -4.33 6.31 1.18
CA GLY A 119 -4.08 6.13 -0.25
C GLY A 119 -2.59 5.97 -0.57
N LEU A 120 -1.72 6.77 0.06
CA LEU A 120 -0.27 6.65 -0.07
C LEU A 120 0.23 5.28 0.43
N GLY A 121 -0.21 4.85 1.59
CA GLY A 121 0.12 3.53 2.13
C GLY A 121 -0.29 2.41 1.21
N SER A 122 -1.49 2.50 0.64
CA SER A 122 -2.04 1.55 -0.33
C SER A 122 -1.18 1.45 -1.60
N SER A 123 -0.71 2.58 -2.14
CA SER A 123 0.14 2.60 -3.34
C SER A 123 1.49 1.89 -3.10
N LEU A 124 2.09 2.08 -1.92
CA LEU A 124 3.35 1.44 -1.53
C LEU A 124 3.21 -0.08 -1.37
N LEU A 125 2.04 -0.56 -0.92
CA LEU A 125 1.76 -1.99 -0.74
C LEU A 125 1.48 -2.71 -2.06
N GLN A 126 0.74 -2.07 -2.98
CA GLN A 126 0.30 -2.70 -4.23
C GLN A 126 1.44 -2.85 -5.24
N HIS A 127 2.44 -2.00 -5.20
CA HIS A 127 3.53 -2.04 -6.17
C HIS A 127 4.36 -3.33 -6.11
N ARG A 128 4.46 -3.97 -4.96
CA ARG A 128 5.23 -5.22 -4.81
C ARG A 128 4.71 -6.41 -5.63
N LYS A 129 3.49 -6.34 -6.16
CA LYS A 129 2.93 -7.41 -7.02
C LYS A 129 3.50 -7.43 -8.43
N SER A 130 4.07 -6.34 -8.91
CA SER A 130 4.51 -6.21 -10.31
C SER A 130 5.92 -6.75 -10.57
N THR A 131 6.72 -7.03 -9.54
CA THR A 131 8.13 -7.42 -9.66
C THR A 131 8.40 -8.91 -9.31
N SER A 132 7.36 -9.74 -9.24
CA SER A 132 7.49 -11.18 -8.95
C SER A 132 7.23 -12.02 -10.16
#